data_b3a05029c4c755f941bd36147183fbb6
#
_entry.id   b3a05029c4c755f941bd36147183fbb6
#
_cell.length_a   1.000
_cell.length_b   1.000
_cell.length_c   1.000
_cell.angle_alpha   90.00
_cell.angle_beta   90.00
_cell.angle_gamma   90.00
#
_symmetry.space_group_name_H-M   'P 1'
#
loop_
_entity.id
_entity.type
_entity.pdbx_description
1 polymer ?
#
loop_
_entity_poly.entity_id
_entity_poly.type
_entity_poly.pdbx_seq_one_letter_code
_entity_poly.pdbx_strand_id
1 'polypeptide(L)'
;GYFTEDGKVTNFISYPYKSSISKDYYTFYSANSSAASFYLPSGKKAGTINISGFPMIQDNRLYVFLPGGSSFVQCREDGSKAWEYSGTVPITAFDSSKYGCIAGFADGSVCEFAPDGTIIQRFSPGGSEFPVILGAAISSDASLVAVVCGQNKQRFVLAKNDGVNAKIIFHEFIESSDPYQKLVRFYNNDDTV
;
A
#
# COMPACT_ATOMS: atom_id res chain seq x y z
N GLY A 1 -14.58 -0.59 13.85
CA GLY A 1 -15.74 -1.48 13.86
C GLY A 1 -16.10 -1.96 12.48
N TYR A 2 -16.89 -3.02 12.41
CA TYR A 2 -17.46 -3.57 11.17
C TYR A 2 -18.96 -3.32 11.15
N PHE A 3 -19.49 -3.03 9.98
CA PHE A 3 -20.90 -2.77 9.75
C PHE A 3 -21.32 -3.27 8.36
N THR A 4 -22.60 -3.55 8.21
CA THR A 4 -23.21 -3.92 6.93
C THR A 4 -23.46 -2.69 6.06
N GLU A 5 -23.80 -2.88 4.79
CA GLU A 5 -24.10 -1.78 3.85
C GLU A 5 -25.27 -0.89 4.33
N ASP A 6 -26.22 -1.46 5.05
CA ASP A 6 -27.35 -0.73 5.68
C ASP A 6 -26.96 -0.04 7.01
N GLY A 7 -25.66 -0.06 7.38
CA GLY A 7 -25.13 0.64 8.55
C GLY A 7 -25.28 -0.10 9.88
N LYS A 8 -25.75 -1.35 9.89
CA LYS A 8 -25.84 -2.16 11.12
C LYS A 8 -24.46 -2.61 11.58
N VAL A 9 -24.07 -2.24 12.79
CA VAL A 9 -22.80 -2.67 13.39
C VAL A 9 -22.82 -4.18 13.62
N THR A 10 -21.86 -4.90 13.04
CA THR A 10 -21.69 -6.34 13.18
C THR A 10 -20.64 -6.70 14.21
N ASN A 11 -19.61 -5.85 14.36
CA ASN A 11 -18.59 -6.04 15.38
C ASN A 11 -17.95 -4.70 15.74
N PHE A 12 -17.72 -4.49 17.03
CA PHE A 12 -17.00 -3.33 17.55
C PHE A 12 -15.95 -3.79 18.55
N ILE A 13 -14.70 -3.38 18.32
CA ILE A 13 -13.56 -3.79 19.11
C ILE A 13 -12.79 -2.54 19.55
N SER A 14 -12.60 -2.38 20.84
CA SER A 14 -11.68 -1.39 21.39
C SER A 14 -10.26 -1.92 21.39
N TYR A 15 -9.30 -1.09 21.07
CA TYR A 15 -7.90 -1.45 21.08
C TYR A 15 -7.04 -0.32 21.67
N PRO A 16 -6.04 -0.65 22.49
CA PRO A 16 -5.19 0.37 23.17
C PRO A 16 -3.96 0.77 22.35
N TYR A 17 -3.72 0.14 21.20
CA TYR A 17 -2.50 0.29 20.39
C TYR A 17 -2.83 0.69 18.94
N LYS A 18 -1.83 0.62 18.05
CA LYS A 18 -2.04 0.78 16.62
C LYS A 18 -2.79 -0.42 16.05
N SER A 19 -3.54 -0.19 15.00
CA SER A 19 -4.28 -1.24 14.29
C SER A 19 -4.14 -1.08 12.79
N SER A 20 -4.25 -2.18 12.08
CA SER A 20 -4.54 -2.22 10.65
C SER A 20 -5.82 -3.00 10.43
N ILE A 21 -6.71 -2.48 9.59
CA ILE A 21 -8.05 -3.01 9.40
C ILE A 21 -8.42 -2.98 7.90
N SER A 22 -9.03 -4.05 7.44
CA SER A 22 -9.67 -4.15 6.12
C SER A 22 -11.06 -4.78 6.27
N LYS A 23 -11.73 -5.04 5.16
CA LYS A 23 -13.00 -5.77 5.17
C LYS A 23 -12.87 -7.23 5.60
N ASP A 24 -11.69 -7.87 5.39
CA ASP A 24 -11.46 -9.30 5.59
C ASP A 24 -10.74 -9.61 6.89
N TYR A 25 -9.82 -8.72 7.33
CA TYR A 25 -9.01 -8.92 8.53
C TYR A 25 -8.78 -7.64 9.32
N TYR A 26 -8.42 -7.80 10.58
CA TYR A 26 -7.83 -6.76 11.39
C TYR A 26 -6.72 -7.29 12.30
N THR A 27 -5.81 -6.42 12.70
CA THR A 27 -4.73 -6.73 13.65
C THR A 27 -4.46 -5.55 14.57
N PHE A 28 -3.91 -5.85 15.74
CA PHE A 28 -3.37 -4.89 16.68
C PHE A 28 -1.88 -5.11 16.84
N TYR A 29 -1.14 -4.03 16.93
CA TYR A 29 0.31 -4.13 17.07
C TYR A 29 0.87 -2.95 17.88
N SER A 30 2.04 -3.15 18.47
CA SER A 30 2.85 -2.11 19.10
C SER A 30 4.19 -1.99 18.37
N ALA A 31 4.90 -0.88 18.58
CA ALA A 31 6.20 -0.64 17.94
C ALA A 31 7.25 -1.71 18.26
N ASN A 32 7.09 -2.43 19.37
CA ASN A 32 8.04 -3.44 19.85
C ASN A 32 7.54 -4.87 19.71
N SER A 33 6.44 -5.10 18.97
CA SER A 33 5.91 -6.45 18.80
C SER A 33 6.77 -7.23 17.80
N SER A 34 7.26 -8.41 18.25
CA SER A 34 7.93 -9.37 17.37
C SER A 34 6.93 -10.25 16.59
N ALA A 35 5.67 -10.23 17.02
CA ALA A 35 4.58 -10.95 16.37
C ALA A 35 3.26 -10.20 16.55
N ALA A 36 2.36 -10.36 15.58
CA ALA A 36 1.01 -9.80 15.62
C ALA A 36 -0.02 -10.85 15.24
N SER A 37 -1.02 -11.10 16.10
CA SER A 37 -2.18 -11.92 15.73
C SER A 37 -3.14 -11.11 14.87
N PHE A 38 -3.72 -11.73 13.85
CA PHE A 38 -4.75 -11.11 13.03
C PHE A 38 -6.05 -11.94 13.10
N TYR A 39 -7.15 -11.27 12.86
CA TYR A 39 -8.49 -11.77 13.16
C TYR A 39 -9.44 -11.50 12.01
N LEU A 40 -10.43 -12.38 11.87
CA LEU A 40 -11.59 -12.14 11.01
C LEU A 40 -12.50 -11.04 11.61
N PRO A 41 -13.37 -10.41 10.81
CA PRO A 41 -14.38 -9.46 11.30
C PRO A 41 -15.24 -9.99 12.45
N SER A 42 -15.45 -11.30 12.51
CA SER A 42 -16.17 -11.98 13.59
C SER A 42 -15.44 -12.01 14.94
N GLY A 43 -14.16 -11.59 14.98
CA GLY A 43 -13.31 -11.71 16.17
C GLY A 43 -12.56 -13.04 16.29
N LYS A 44 -12.83 -14.01 15.41
CA LYS A 44 -12.10 -15.28 15.39
C LYS A 44 -10.66 -15.04 14.92
N LYS A 45 -9.68 -15.58 15.65
CA LYS A 45 -8.28 -15.53 15.23
C LYS A 45 -8.10 -16.26 13.90
N ALA A 46 -7.52 -15.56 12.91
CA ALA A 46 -7.21 -16.11 11.59
C ALA A 46 -5.78 -16.65 11.54
N GLY A 47 -4.82 -15.98 12.19
CA GLY A 47 -3.44 -16.41 12.19
C GLY A 47 -2.52 -15.54 13.04
N THR A 48 -1.22 -15.74 12.87
CA THR A 48 -0.18 -14.94 13.55
C THR A 48 0.95 -14.63 12.58
N ILE A 49 1.28 -13.36 12.48
CA ILE A 49 2.46 -12.87 11.74
C ILE A 49 3.63 -12.87 12.72
N ASN A 50 4.63 -13.72 12.49
CA ASN A 50 5.84 -13.83 13.31
C ASN A 50 7.00 -13.02 12.70
N ILE A 51 6.73 -11.78 12.33
CA ILE A 51 7.68 -10.86 11.70
C ILE A 51 7.59 -9.54 12.45
N SER A 52 8.74 -9.04 12.92
CA SER A 52 8.82 -7.75 13.59
C SER A 52 8.62 -6.62 12.60
N GLY A 53 7.71 -5.69 12.90
CA GLY A 53 7.45 -4.54 12.04
C GLY A 53 6.05 -3.98 12.22
N PHE A 54 5.60 -3.31 11.18
CA PHE A 54 4.32 -2.60 11.13
C PHE A 54 3.36 -3.29 10.16
N PRO A 55 2.43 -4.11 10.66
CA PRO A 55 1.47 -4.81 9.81
C PRO A 55 0.56 -3.83 9.08
N MET A 56 0.36 -4.07 7.78
CA MET A 56 -0.60 -3.39 6.94
C MET A 56 -1.46 -4.44 6.24
N ILE A 57 -2.76 -4.31 6.40
CA ILE A 57 -3.74 -5.23 5.80
C ILE A 57 -4.53 -4.47 4.74
N GLN A 58 -4.56 -5.03 3.54
CA GLN A 58 -5.41 -4.54 2.45
C GLN A 58 -6.24 -5.70 1.92
N ASP A 59 -7.56 -5.64 2.09
CA ASP A 59 -8.47 -6.77 1.88
C ASP A 59 -7.98 -8.00 2.66
N ASN A 60 -7.70 -9.11 1.97
CA ASN A 60 -7.14 -10.34 2.54
C ASN A 60 -5.60 -10.43 2.43
N ARG A 61 -4.92 -9.38 1.97
CA ARG A 61 -3.46 -9.34 1.79
C ARG A 61 -2.77 -8.76 3.02
N LEU A 62 -1.75 -9.48 3.47
CA LEU A 62 -1.01 -9.17 4.68
C LEU A 62 0.40 -8.71 4.31
N TYR A 63 0.76 -7.51 4.72
CA TYR A 63 2.11 -6.95 4.57
C TYR A 63 2.68 -6.56 5.92
N VAL A 64 3.99 -6.57 6.05
CA VAL A 64 4.71 -6.05 7.21
C VAL A 64 5.80 -5.12 6.73
N PHE A 65 5.69 -3.83 7.05
CA PHE A 65 6.78 -2.89 6.83
C PHE A 65 7.82 -3.08 7.92
N LEU A 66 9.06 -3.32 7.51
CA LEU A 66 10.15 -3.60 8.44
C LEU A 66 10.67 -2.33 9.11
N PRO A 67 11.28 -2.43 10.30
CA PRO A 67 11.94 -1.30 10.95
C PRO A 67 12.95 -0.63 10.01
N GLY A 68 12.96 0.70 10.00
CA GLY A 68 13.75 1.48 9.04
C GLY A 68 12.94 2.00 7.83
N GLY A 69 11.77 1.40 7.56
CA GLY A 69 10.80 1.93 6.59
C GLY A 69 11.20 1.83 5.12
N SER A 70 12.27 1.09 4.79
CA SER A 70 12.74 0.91 3.40
C SER A 70 12.47 -0.47 2.83
N SER A 71 11.97 -1.38 3.64
CA SER A 71 11.76 -2.78 3.29
C SER A 71 10.40 -3.27 3.78
N PHE A 72 9.84 -4.26 3.10
CA PHE A 72 8.58 -4.89 3.52
C PHE A 72 8.53 -6.36 3.13
N VAL A 73 7.66 -7.09 3.82
CA VAL A 73 7.37 -8.50 3.58
C VAL A 73 5.91 -8.62 3.17
N GLN A 74 5.62 -9.44 2.17
CA GLN A 74 4.29 -9.98 1.95
C GLN A 74 4.17 -11.31 2.68
N CYS A 75 3.07 -11.47 3.42
CA CYS A 75 2.75 -12.73 4.10
C CYS A 75 1.71 -13.53 3.32
N ARG A 76 1.71 -14.85 3.55
CA ARG A 76 0.62 -15.75 3.15
C ARG A 76 -0.57 -15.58 4.10
N GLU A 77 -1.68 -16.21 3.75
CA GLU A 77 -2.91 -16.18 4.56
C GLU A 77 -2.76 -16.78 5.97
N ASP A 78 -1.74 -17.61 6.20
CA ASP A 78 -1.41 -18.16 7.52
C ASP A 78 -0.51 -17.23 8.35
N GLY A 79 -0.05 -16.11 7.77
CA GLY A 79 0.87 -15.15 8.38
C GLY A 79 2.35 -15.46 8.17
N SER A 80 2.70 -16.56 7.49
CA SER A 80 4.10 -16.88 7.15
C SER A 80 4.61 -15.98 6.01
N LYS A 81 5.94 -15.77 5.96
CA LYS A 81 6.57 -14.98 4.90
C LYS A 81 6.37 -15.65 3.53
N ALA A 82 5.84 -14.90 2.58
CA ALA A 82 5.80 -15.28 1.17
C ALA A 82 7.08 -14.83 0.45
N TRP A 83 7.33 -13.53 0.47
CA TRP A 83 8.53 -12.92 -0.10
C TRP A 83 8.86 -11.60 0.62
N GLU A 84 10.00 -11.02 0.32
CA GLU A 84 10.50 -9.79 0.94
C GLU A 84 11.14 -8.88 -0.10
N TYR A 85 10.85 -7.60 -0.01
CA TYR A 85 11.61 -6.55 -0.67
C TYR A 85 12.55 -5.91 0.34
N SER A 86 13.84 -5.90 0.03
CA SER A 86 14.87 -5.22 0.81
C SER A 86 15.41 -4.02 0.05
N GLY A 87 15.15 -2.83 0.57
CA GLY A 87 15.55 -1.56 -0.02
C GLY A 87 16.34 -0.69 0.96
N THR A 88 16.90 0.40 0.42
CA THR A 88 17.64 1.41 1.21
C THR A 88 16.93 2.76 1.24
N VAL A 89 16.00 2.98 0.33
CA VAL A 89 15.23 4.24 0.23
C VAL A 89 13.92 4.09 0.97
N PRO A 90 13.53 5.04 1.84
CA PRO A 90 12.27 4.97 2.57
C PRO A 90 11.06 4.87 1.64
N ILE A 91 10.13 3.97 1.99
CA ILE A 91 8.84 3.81 1.34
C ILE A 91 7.92 4.89 1.89
N THR A 92 7.34 5.71 1.00
CA THR A 92 6.49 6.85 1.36
C THR A 92 5.03 6.65 0.94
N ALA A 93 4.77 5.75 0.00
CA ALA A 93 3.44 5.40 -0.45
C ALA A 93 3.37 3.90 -0.81
N PHE A 94 2.21 3.29 -0.63
CA PHE A 94 2.01 1.87 -0.91
C PHE A 94 0.55 1.57 -1.19
N ASP A 95 0.31 0.70 -2.16
CA ASP A 95 -0.99 0.13 -2.43
C ASP A 95 -0.86 -1.29 -3.02
N SER A 96 -1.95 -2.08 -2.98
CA SER A 96 -1.93 -3.43 -3.52
C SER A 96 -3.25 -3.87 -4.10
N SER A 97 -3.17 -4.70 -5.12
CA SER A 97 -4.27 -5.47 -5.71
C SER A 97 -4.00 -6.97 -5.57
N LYS A 98 -4.91 -7.81 -6.03
CA LYS A 98 -4.67 -9.26 -6.07
C LYS A 98 -3.60 -9.67 -7.09
N TYR A 99 -3.28 -8.79 -8.03
CA TYR A 99 -2.31 -9.03 -9.09
C TYR A 99 -0.94 -8.38 -8.86
N GLY A 100 -0.75 -7.73 -7.72
CA GLY A 100 0.53 -7.15 -7.37
C GLY A 100 0.43 -6.01 -6.38
N CYS A 101 1.53 -5.32 -6.16
CA CYS A 101 1.56 -4.12 -5.32
C CYS A 101 2.50 -3.06 -5.90
N ILE A 102 2.32 -1.83 -5.44
CA ILE A 102 3.13 -0.68 -5.81
C ILE A 102 3.71 -0.03 -4.56
N ALA A 103 4.98 0.31 -4.61
CA ALA A 103 5.66 1.13 -3.60
C ALA A 103 6.22 2.39 -4.23
N GLY A 104 5.92 3.52 -3.61
CA GLY A 104 6.53 4.82 -3.92
C GLY A 104 7.58 5.17 -2.87
N PHE A 105 8.65 5.83 -3.29
CA PHE A 105 9.83 6.06 -2.47
C PHE A 105 10.14 7.54 -2.27
N ALA A 106 10.95 7.81 -1.24
CA ALA A 106 11.38 9.17 -0.90
C ALA A 106 12.28 9.82 -1.98
N ASP A 107 12.93 9.03 -2.83
CA ASP A 107 13.74 9.49 -3.95
C ASP A 107 12.91 9.79 -5.22
N GLY A 108 11.58 9.62 -5.16
CA GLY A 108 10.68 9.81 -6.28
C GLY A 108 10.60 8.63 -7.23
N SER A 109 11.24 7.52 -6.92
CA SER A 109 11.04 6.28 -7.69
C SER A 109 9.77 5.56 -7.28
N VAL A 110 9.22 4.80 -8.21
CA VAL A 110 8.05 3.93 -8.05
C VAL A 110 8.45 2.54 -8.50
N CYS A 111 8.08 1.54 -7.72
CA CYS A 111 8.35 0.14 -8.03
C CYS A 111 7.06 -0.68 -7.97
N GLU A 112 6.76 -1.40 -9.03
CA GLU A 112 5.65 -2.33 -9.12
C GLU A 112 6.15 -3.77 -8.97
N PHE A 113 5.43 -4.55 -8.19
CA PHE A 113 5.76 -5.93 -7.86
C PHE A 113 4.64 -6.87 -8.29
N ALA A 114 5.01 -7.99 -8.89
CA ALA A 114 4.10 -9.12 -9.12
C ALA A 114 3.71 -9.79 -7.78
N PRO A 115 2.70 -10.66 -7.78
CA PRO A 115 2.27 -11.37 -6.56
C PRO A 115 3.36 -12.25 -5.92
N ASP A 116 4.36 -12.67 -6.67
CA ASP A 116 5.50 -13.46 -6.20
C ASP A 116 6.69 -12.61 -5.71
N GLY A 117 6.58 -11.27 -5.79
CA GLY A 117 7.63 -10.33 -5.40
C GLY A 117 8.61 -9.96 -6.51
N THR A 118 8.44 -10.51 -7.71
CA THR A 118 9.23 -10.10 -8.87
C THR A 118 8.93 -8.64 -9.21
N ILE A 119 9.98 -7.83 -9.40
CA ILE A 119 9.83 -6.46 -9.84
C ILE A 119 9.41 -6.46 -11.31
N ILE A 120 8.19 -5.97 -11.58
CA ILE A 120 7.65 -5.84 -12.94
C ILE A 120 8.29 -4.64 -13.62
N GLN A 121 8.32 -3.51 -12.91
CA GLN A 121 8.89 -2.26 -13.44
C GLN A 121 9.31 -1.32 -12.31
N ARG A 122 10.25 -0.43 -12.66
CA ARG A 122 10.65 0.71 -11.85
C ARG A 122 10.72 1.94 -12.73
N PHE A 123 10.12 3.04 -12.28
CA PHE A 123 10.15 4.30 -13.01
C PHE A 123 10.13 5.49 -12.05
N SER A 124 10.46 6.68 -12.58
CA SER A 124 10.33 7.93 -11.85
C SER A 124 9.41 8.85 -12.65
N PRO A 125 8.27 9.29 -12.08
CA PRO A 125 7.34 10.18 -12.77
C PRO A 125 7.96 11.52 -13.17
N GLY A 126 8.96 11.98 -12.40
CA GLY A 126 9.66 13.25 -12.65
C GLY A 126 8.79 14.49 -12.37
N GLY A 127 9.28 15.64 -12.83
CA GLY A 127 8.50 16.89 -12.82
C GLY A 127 8.65 17.76 -11.56
N SER A 128 9.48 17.40 -10.59
CA SER A 128 9.78 18.20 -9.40
C SER A 128 11.26 18.15 -9.03
N GLU A 129 11.77 19.23 -8.46
CA GLU A 129 13.13 19.28 -7.88
C GLU A 129 13.22 18.41 -6.61
N PHE A 130 12.09 18.14 -5.95
CA PHE A 130 12.00 17.29 -4.76
C PHE A 130 11.04 16.11 -5.07
N PRO A 131 11.55 15.05 -5.68
CA PRO A 131 10.75 14.04 -6.35
C PRO A 131 10.20 12.94 -5.41
N VAL A 132 9.76 13.27 -4.22
CA VAL A 132 9.14 12.29 -3.30
C VAL A 132 7.79 11.80 -3.83
N ILE A 133 7.48 10.53 -3.64
CA ILE A 133 6.13 9.99 -3.90
C ILE A 133 5.26 10.21 -2.67
N LEU A 134 4.19 10.98 -2.81
CA LEU A 134 3.27 11.33 -1.72
C LEU A 134 2.04 10.45 -1.66
N GLY A 135 1.68 9.80 -2.75
CA GLY A 135 0.58 8.86 -2.84
C GLY A 135 0.75 7.91 -4.01
N ALA A 136 0.27 6.70 -3.88
CA ALA A 136 0.30 5.69 -4.93
C ALA A 136 -0.93 4.80 -4.86
N ALA A 137 -1.44 4.39 -6.01
CA ALA A 137 -2.50 3.40 -6.16
C ALA A 137 -2.23 2.50 -7.36
N ILE A 138 -2.69 1.26 -7.26
CA ILE A 138 -2.66 0.27 -8.34
C ILE A 138 -4.09 -0.17 -8.67
N SER A 139 -4.42 -0.26 -9.96
CA SER A 139 -5.74 -0.73 -10.40
C SER A 139 -6.00 -2.18 -9.98
N SER A 140 -7.27 -2.58 -9.99
CA SER A 140 -7.68 -3.91 -9.54
C SER A 140 -7.03 -5.04 -10.35
N ASP A 141 -6.73 -4.79 -11.62
CA ASP A 141 -6.07 -5.71 -12.57
C ASP A 141 -4.57 -5.49 -12.70
N ALA A 142 -3.99 -4.53 -11.95
CA ALA A 142 -2.59 -4.09 -11.99
C ALA A 142 -2.14 -3.54 -13.36
N SER A 143 -3.05 -3.14 -14.24
CA SER A 143 -2.70 -2.56 -15.55
C SER A 143 -2.39 -1.05 -15.49
N LEU A 144 -2.88 -0.37 -14.45
CA LEU A 144 -2.73 1.07 -14.25
C LEU A 144 -2.11 1.36 -12.88
N VAL A 145 -1.28 2.38 -12.84
CA VAL A 145 -0.73 2.95 -11.62
C VAL A 145 -0.96 4.45 -11.59
N ALA A 146 -1.44 4.95 -10.46
CA ALA A 146 -1.64 6.37 -10.22
C ALA A 146 -0.75 6.83 -9.07
N VAL A 147 -0.05 7.93 -9.24
CA VAL A 147 0.84 8.48 -8.22
C VAL A 147 0.71 9.99 -8.11
N VAL A 148 0.93 10.49 -6.89
CA VAL A 148 1.16 11.90 -6.62
C VAL A 148 2.61 12.05 -6.20
N CYS A 149 3.37 12.89 -6.92
CA CYS A 149 4.79 13.08 -6.69
C CYS A 149 5.16 14.56 -6.56
N GLY A 150 6.28 14.83 -5.88
CA GLY A 150 6.88 16.15 -5.70
C GLY A 150 6.39 16.91 -4.47
N GLN A 151 7.30 17.69 -3.83
CA GLN A 151 6.94 18.56 -2.71
C GLN A 151 6.45 19.93 -3.17
N ASN A 152 7.19 20.53 -4.14
CA ASN A 152 6.91 21.88 -4.61
C ASN A 152 6.26 21.83 -5.94
N LYS A 153 5.27 21.87 -6.44
CA LYS A 153 4.62 21.54 -7.72
C LYS A 153 4.29 20.06 -7.75
N GLN A 154 3.35 19.70 -6.93
CA GLN A 154 2.83 18.34 -6.91
C GLN A 154 2.24 17.98 -8.27
N ARG A 155 2.50 16.77 -8.70
CA ARG A 155 2.03 16.26 -9.97
C ARG A 155 1.30 14.94 -9.75
N PHE A 156 0.07 14.89 -10.24
CA PHE A 156 -0.62 13.62 -10.43
C PHE A 156 -0.17 12.99 -11.75
N VAL A 157 0.13 11.70 -11.73
CA VAL A 157 0.54 10.93 -12.90
C VAL A 157 -0.23 9.62 -12.92
N LEU A 158 -0.85 9.34 -14.07
CA LEU A 158 -1.41 8.03 -14.39
C LEU A 158 -0.52 7.36 -15.42
N ALA A 159 -0.04 6.17 -15.10
CA ALA A 159 0.79 5.37 -15.99
C ALA A 159 0.15 4.01 -16.24
N LYS A 160 0.37 3.49 -17.45
CA LYS A 160 -0.03 2.16 -17.85
C LYS A 160 1.20 1.26 -17.92
N ASN A 161 1.05 0.04 -17.39
CA ASN A 161 2.02 -1.01 -17.61
C ASN A 161 1.79 -1.64 -18.98
N ASP A 162 2.77 -1.56 -19.87
CA ASP A 162 2.72 -2.20 -21.19
C ASP A 162 3.46 -3.56 -21.25
N GLY A 163 3.86 -4.05 -20.06
CA GLY A 163 4.62 -5.30 -19.90
C GLY A 163 6.13 -5.15 -20.02
N VAL A 164 6.63 -3.97 -20.41
CA VAL A 164 8.06 -3.66 -20.56
C VAL A 164 8.43 -2.39 -19.80
N ASN A 165 7.61 -1.34 -19.91
CA ASN A 165 7.85 -0.04 -19.31
C ASN A 165 6.56 0.62 -18.80
N ALA A 166 6.69 1.50 -17.81
CA ALA A 166 5.62 2.41 -17.45
C ALA A 166 5.46 3.49 -18.51
N LYS A 167 4.31 3.53 -19.15
CA LYS A 167 3.95 4.60 -20.08
C LYS A 167 3.03 5.59 -19.36
N ILE A 168 3.46 6.83 -19.17
CA ILE A 168 2.60 7.90 -18.67
C ILE A 168 1.53 8.18 -19.71
N ILE A 169 0.26 8.00 -19.35
CA ILE A 169 -0.90 8.22 -20.21
C ILE A 169 -1.65 9.50 -19.85
N PHE A 170 -1.50 10.00 -18.62
CA PHE A 170 -2.05 11.26 -18.17
C PHE A 170 -1.18 11.87 -17.08
N HIS A 171 -1.11 13.19 -17.01
CA HIS A 171 -0.51 13.90 -15.90
C HIS A 171 -1.11 15.30 -15.75
N GLU A 172 -1.16 15.79 -14.52
CA GLU A 172 -1.63 17.12 -14.18
C GLU A 172 -0.86 17.67 -12.99
N PHE A 173 -0.59 18.99 -12.98
CA PHE A 173 -0.06 19.65 -11.80
C PHE A 173 -1.18 19.99 -10.84
N ILE A 174 -0.99 19.65 -9.57
CA ILE A 174 -1.92 19.95 -8.49
C ILE A 174 -1.51 21.29 -7.89
N GLU A 175 -2.45 22.22 -7.76
CA GLU A 175 -2.23 23.56 -7.15
C GLU A 175 -2.04 23.50 -5.61
N SER A 176 -1.48 22.42 -5.09
CA SER A 176 -1.21 22.26 -3.68
C SER A 176 0.29 22.11 -3.44
N SER A 177 0.83 22.84 -2.49
CA SER A 177 2.19 22.70 -1.97
C SER A 177 2.23 21.95 -0.64
N ASP A 178 1.13 21.36 -0.22
CA ASP A 178 1.02 20.59 1.02
C ASP A 178 1.88 19.32 0.94
N PRO A 179 2.95 19.20 1.76
CA PRO A 179 3.92 18.10 1.67
C PRO A 179 3.45 16.77 2.27
N TYR A 180 2.21 16.70 2.73
CA TYR A 180 1.68 15.50 3.38
C TYR A 180 1.35 14.40 2.38
N GLN A 181 1.30 13.17 2.88
CA GLN A 181 0.85 12.02 2.10
C GLN A 181 -0.56 12.26 1.54
N LYS A 182 -0.76 11.80 0.31
CA LYS A 182 -2.03 11.87 -0.39
C LYS A 182 -2.68 10.49 -0.46
N LEU A 183 -3.97 10.43 -0.19
CA LEU A 183 -4.73 9.23 -0.45
C LEU A 183 -5.06 9.19 -1.94
N VAL A 184 -4.54 8.19 -2.62
CA VAL A 184 -4.86 7.88 -4.01
C VAL A 184 -5.55 6.53 -4.04
N ARG A 185 -6.63 6.39 -4.79
CA ARG A 185 -7.39 5.14 -4.93
C ARG A 185 -8.06 5.06 -6.29
N PHE A 186 -8.06 3.89 -6.88
CA PHE A 186 -8.94 3.58 -7.99
C PHE A 186 -10.35 3.29 -7.45
N TYR A 187 -11.37 3.75 -8.18
CA TYR A 187 -12.77 3.66 -7.82
C TYR A 187 -13.62 3.27 -9.04
N ASN A 188 -14.86 2.79 -8.84
CA ASN A 188 -15.79 2.39 -9.91
C ASN A 188 -15.17 1.41 -10.93
N ASN A 189 -14.66 0.26 -10.48
CA ASN A 189 -14.00 -0.71 -11.34
C ASN A 189 -12.84 -0.12 -12.16
N ASP A 190 -12.06 0.76 -11.54
CA ASP A 190 -10.90 1.46 -12.12
C ASP A 190 -11.22 2.55 -13.18
N ASP A 191 -12.50 2.94 -13.33
CA ASP A 191 -12.90 4.01 -14.24
C ASP A 191 -12.54 5.42 -13.72
N THR A 192 -12.22 5.54 -12.42
CA THR A 192 -11.92 6.81 -11.75
C THR A 192 -10.75 6.64 -10.77
N VAL A 193 -9.93 7.69 -10.68
CA VAL A 193 -8.82 7.80 -9.71
C VAL A 193 -8.97 9.08 -8.90
#